data_de3913c1058ba18658b422ac6411136b
#
_entry.id   de3913c1058ba18658b422ac6411136b
#
_cell.length_a   1.000
_cell.length_b   1.000
_cell.length_c   1.000
_cell.angle_alpha   90.00
_cell.angle_beta   90.00
_cell.angle_gamma   90.00
#
_symmetry.space_group_name_H-M   'P 1'
#
loop_
_entity.id
_entity.type
_entity.pdbx_description
1 polymer ?
#
loop_
_entity_poly.entity_id
_entity_poly.type
_entity_poly.pdbx_seq_one_letter_code
_entity_poly.pdbx_strand_id
1 'polypeptide(L)'
;MNNQQTVAGYRYDWSAGAGNTLRKIAALYPEDKRYAWAFDAENMISSYRMNKYQMNDNVDKVPGNSLYMLRLSEMYLVKAEAAIRKPAPDFTAAREALRPITDRAGFAADFVDNVADKDMLMTVFYQKYLELFGENFEDWFDMIRYNKLDGTDWVALGYVNSWIRLALPIPRSAIAGNDLLVQNP
;
A
#
# COMPACT_ATOMS: atom_id res chain seq x y z
N MET A 1 -27.96 -11.46 -9.35
CA MET A 1 -26.57 -11.91 -9.43
C MET A 1 -25.70 -10.77 -9.03
N ASN A 2 -25.10 -10.91 -7.88
CA ASN A 2 -24.35 -9.83 -7.24
C ASN A 2 -23.00 -9.67 -7.93
N ASN A 3 -22.92 -8.74 -8.84
CA ASN A 3 -21.69 -8.42 -9.57
C ASN A 3 -20.82 -7.40 -8.85
N GLN A 4 -21.02 -7.30 -7.56
CA GLN A 4 -20.45 -6.24 -6.74
C GLN A 4 -19.03 -6.48 -6.31
N GLN A 5 -18.55 -7.60 -6.65
CA GLN A 5 -17.40 -8.10 -5.94
C GLN A 5 -16.12 -7.98 -6.69
N THR A 6 -16.16 -7.26 -7.73
CA THR A 6 -14.97 -6.98 -8.49
C THR A 6 -14.39 -5.62 -8.16
N VAL A 7 -14.55 -5.20 -6.93
CA VAL A 7 -13.75 -4.09 -6.44
C VAL A 7 -12.29 -4.55 -6.47
N ALA A 8 -11.45 -3.78 -7.08
CA ALA A 8 -10.01 -4.07 -7.22
C ALA A 8 -9.33 -4.51 -5.91
N GLY A 9 -9.85 -4.08 -4.77
CA GLY A 9 -9.40 -4.50 -3.45
C GLY A 9 -9.42 -6.00 -3.16
N TYR A 10 -10.21 -6.78 -3.86
CA TYR A 10 -10.21 -8.24 -3.69
C TYR A 10 -8.99 -8.93 -4.26
N ARG A 11 -8.30 -8.30 -5.16
CA ARG A 11 -7.13 -8.90 -5.81
C ARG A 11 -5.83 -8.63 -5.08
N TYR A 12 -5.83 -7.71 -4.16
CA TYR A 12 -4.74 -7.59 -3.21
C TYR A 12 -4.93 -8.66 -2.16
N ASP A 13 -4.54 -9.82 -2.49
CA ASP A 13 -4.51 -11.05 -1.70
C ASP A 13 -4.84 -10.84 -0.21
N TRP A 14 -6.10 -10.66 0.06
CA TRP A 14 -6.67 -10.67 1.41
C TRP A 14 -6.77 -12.09 1.93
N SER A 15 -6.24 -13.03 1.18
CA SER A 15 -6.18 -14.39 1.64
C SER A 15 -5.57 -14.36 3.05
N ALA A 16 -6.15 -15.11 3.94
CA ALA A 16 -5.70 -15.25 5.31
C ALA A 16 -4.28 -15.83 5.42
N GLY A 17 -3.58 -15.93 4.30
CA GLY A 17 -2.23 -16.45 4.18
C GLY A 17 -1.20 -15.58 4.89
N ALA A 18 -0.26 -16.22 5.54
CA ALA A 18 0.85 -15.60 6.28
C ALA A 18 1.79 -14.72 5.43
N GLY A 19 1.51 -14.56 4.14
CA GLY A 19 2.34 -13.85 3.17
C GLY A 19 1.84 -12.47 2.73
N ASN A 20 0.76 -11.97 3.32
CA ASN A 20 0.21 -10.68 2.93
C ASN A 20 1.09 -9.52 3.40
N THR A 21 1.67 -8.80 2.45
CA THR A 21 2.58 -7.67 2.69
C THR A 21 1.94 -6.61 3.60
N LEU A 22 0.71 -6.23 3.33
CA LEU A 22 0.00 -5.24 4.12
C LEU A 22 -0.16 -5.68 5.58
N ARG A 23 -0.51 -6.94 5.82
CA ARG A 23 -0.66 -7.48 7.17
C ARG A 23 0.68 -7.50 7.91
N LYS A 24 1.76 -7.85 7.22
CA LYS A 24 3.10 -7.84 7.80
C LYS A 24 3.53 -6.43 8.18
N ILE A 25 3.29 -5.46 7.32
CA ILE A 25 3.60 -4.05 7.61
C ILE A 25 2.70 -3.54 8.75
N ALA A 26 1.40 -3.83 8.73
CA ALA A 26 0.50 -3.44 9.80
C ALA A 26 0.89 -4.05 11.16
N ALA A 27 1.42 -5.27 11.16
CA ALA A 27 1.89 -5.91 12.39
C ALA A 27 3.12 -5.23 13.01
N LEU A 28 3.87 -4.42 12.25
CA LEU A 28 4.96 -3.60 12.80
C LEU A 28 4.44 -2.41 13.64
N TYR A 29 3.18 -2.05 13.46
CA TYR A 29 2.57 -0.85 14.03
C TYR A 29 1.19 -1.20 14.64
N PRO A 30 1.15 -1.89 15.77
CA PRO A 30 -0.11 -2.33 16.38
C PRO A 30 -1.02 -1.17 16.84
N GLU A 31 -0.45 0.01 17.04
CA GLU A 31 -1.18 1.25 17.35
C GLU A 31 -1.87 1.89 16.14
N ASP A 32 -1.48 1.51 14.92
CA ASP A 32 -2.01 2.08 13.68
C ASP A 32 -3.47 1.67 13.44
N LYS A 33 -4.35 2.66 13.45
CA LYS A 33 -5.80 2.44 13.32
C LYS A 33 -6.26 2.23 11.86
N ARG A 34 -5.40 2.52 10.87
CA ARG A 34 -5.80 2.47 9.45
C ARG A 34 -6.10 1.06 8.98
N TYR A 35 -5.28 0.08 9.39
CA TYR A 35 -5.50 -1.31 9.03
C TYR A 35 -6.79 -1.85 9.67
N ALA A 36 -6.98 -1.64 10.96
CA ALA A 36 -8.18 -2.08 11.67
C ALA A 36 -9.44 -1.39 11.13
N TRP A 37 -9.35 -0.10 10.80
CA TRP A 37 -10.46 0.62 10.17
C TRP A 37 -10.76 0.10 8.76
N ALA A 38 -9.75 -0.17 7.97
CA ALA A 38 -9.92 -0.63 6.60
C ALA A 38 -10.45 -2.06 6.52
N PHE A 39 -10.13 -2.88 7.51
CA PHE A 39 -10.51 -4.27 7.60
C PHE A 39 -11.15 -4.54 8.96
N ASP A 40 -12.41 -4.22 9.07
CA ASP A 40 -13.20 -4.62 10.21
C ASP A 40 -13.18 -6.15 10.33
N ALA A 41 -12.67 -6.65 11.46
CA ALA A 41 -12.46 -8.07 11.68
C ALA A 41 -13.77 -8.89 11.59
N GLU A 42 -14.90 -8.29 11.95
CA GLU A 42 -16.21 -8.94 11.85
C GLU A 42 -16.68 -9.08 10.40
N ASN A 43 -16.36 -8.10 9.57
CA ASN A 43 -16.73 -8.09 8.16
C ASN A 43 -15.73 -8.83 7.27
N MET A 44 -14.49 -8.97 7.68
CA MET A 44 -13.46 -9.71 6.93
C MET A 44 -13.74 -11.20 6.78
N ILE A 45 -14.37 -11.81 7.78
CA ILE A 45 -14.62 -13.25 7.79
C ILE A 45 -15.69 -13.64 6.75
N SER A 46 -16.63 -12.74 6.47
CA SER A 46 -17.78 -13.06 5.61
C SER A 46 -17.73 -12.45 4.20
N SER A 47 -16.96 -11.40 3.98
CA SER A 47 -17.07 -10.64 2.72
C SER A 47 -15.77 -10.13 2.13
N TYR A 48 -14.63 -10.19 2.81
CA TYR A 48 -13.37 -9.61 2.34
C TYR A 48 -13.50 -8.15 1.89
N ARG A 49 -14.37 -7.39 2.56
CA ARG A 49 -14.66 -6.01 2.19
C ARG A 49 -13.63 -5.07 2.79
N MET A 50 -13.19 -4.13 1.99
CA MET A 50 -12.35 -3.05 2.43
C MET A 50 -13.21 -1.80 2.67
N ASN A 51 -13.23 -1.29 3.92
CA ASN A 51 -14.02 -0.12 4.27
C ASN A 51 -13.63 1.16 3.50
N LYS A 52 -12.43 1.18 2.95
CA LYS A 52 -11.92 2.29 2.15
C LYS A 52 -12.78 2.59 0.91
N TYR A 53 -13.43 1.55 0.38
CA TYR A 53 -14.33 1.63 -0.76
C TYR A 53 -15.66 0.95 -0.41
N GLN A 54 -16.35 1.51 0.59
CA GLN A 54 -17.65 0.98 0.99
C GLN A 54 -18.67 1.13 -0.13
N MET A 55 -19.15 0.02 -0.65
CA MET A 55 -20.41 0.00 -1.34
C MET A 55 -21.51 -0.17 -0.29
N ASN A 56 -22.37 0.79 -0.18
CA ASN A 56 -23.50 0.70 0.71
C ASN A 56 -24.54 -0.23 0.06
N ASP A 57 -24.62 -1.47 0.50
CA ASP A 57 -25.51 -2.50 -0.05
C ASP A 57 -27.00 -2.13 0.09
N ASN A 58 -27.31 -1.16 0.94
CA ASN A 58 -28.67 -0.76 1.28
C ASN A 58 -29.14 0.51 0.59
N VAL A 59 -28.32 1.14 -0.21
CA VAL A 59 -28.75 2.35 -0.90
C VAL A 59 -28.97 2.01 -2.35
N ASP A 60 -30.23 2.00 -2.69
CA ASP A 60 -30.67 2.01 -4.07
C ASP A 60 -29.83 2.99 -4.89
N LYS A 61 -28.87 2.47 -5.65
CA LYS A 61 -28.42 3.08 -6.88
C LYS A 61 -27.58 4.35 -6.83
N VAL A 62 -26.92 4.67 -5.73
CA VAL A 62 -25.85 5.66 -5.83
C VAL A 62 -24.61 4.96 -6.36
N PRO A 63 -24.14 5.33 -7.55
CA PRO A 63 -22.94 4.72 -8.13
C PRO A 63 -21.75 4.98 -7.21
N GLY A 64 -21.15 3.93 -6.82
CA GLY A 64 -19.83 3.72 -6.33
C GLY A 64 -19.05 4.84 -5.64
N ASN A 65 -18.16 4.42 -4.80
CA ASN A 65 -17.14 5.29 -4.24
C ASN A 65 -16.25 5.83 -5.35
N SER A 66 -15.86 7.09 -5.21
CA SER A 66 -14.87 7.68 -6.09
C SER A 66 -13.52 7.00 -5.90
N LEU A 67 -12.86 6.68 -6.99
CA LEU A 67 -11.47 6.25 -6.94
C LEU A 67 -10.60 7.47 -6.60
N TYR A 68 -9.78 7.34 -5.57
CA TYR A 68 -8.83 8.39 -5.22
C TYR A 68 -7.66 8.35 -6.20
N MET A 69 -7.51 9.41 -6.99
CA MET A 69 -6.39 9.54 -7.92
C MET A 69 -5.19 10.22 -7.26
N LEU A 70 -5.45 11.25 -6.48
CA LEU A 70 -4.46 12.00 -5.71
C LEU A 70 -5.13 12.55 -4.45
N ARG A 71 -4.41 12.57 -3.36
CA ARG A 71 -4.90 13.16 -2.11
C ARG A 71 -3.77 13.77 -1.28
N LEU A 72 -4.16 14.67 -0.39
CA LEU A 72 -3.20 15.46 0.39
C LEU A 72 -2.21 14.60 1.20
N SER A 73 -2.66 13.46 1.73
CA SER A 73 -1.79 12.57 2.48
C SER A 73 -0.64 12.01 1.63
N GLU A 74 -0.90 11.73 0.36
CA GLU A 74 0.16 11.32 -0.58
C GLU A 74 1.20 12.43 -0.76
N MET A 75 0.76 13.69 -0.88
CA MET A 75 1.69 14.82 -1.01
C MET A 75 2.61 14.96 0.21
N TYR A 76 2.10 14.74 1.41
CA TYR A 76 2.91 14.72 2.63
C TYR A 76 3.93 13.58 2.60
N LEU A 77 3.53 12.39 2.17
CA LEU A 77 4.40 11.22 2.09
C LEU A 77 5.47 11.38 1.01
N VAL A 78 5.11 11.94 -0.15
CA VAL A 78 6.08 12.30 -1.21
C VAL A 78 7.06 13.36 -0.71
N LYS A 79 6.58 14.38 0.01
CA LYS A 79 7.44 15.42 0.61
C LYS A 79 8.42 14.80 1.60
N ALA A 80 7.97 13.88 2.45
CA ALA A 80 8.83 13.21 3.41
C ALA A 80 9.93 12.41 2.71
N GLU A 81 9.57 11.62 1.71
CA GLU A 81 10.53 10.84 0.92
C GLU A 81 11.52 11.72 0.17
N ALA A 82 11.03 12.77 -0.49
CA ALA A 82 11.87 13.71 -1.22
C ALA A 82 12.89 14.42 -0.31
N ALA A 83 12.51 14.74 0.92
CA ALA A 83 13.43 15.35 1.89
C ALA A 83 14.61 14.41 2.23
N ILE A 84 14.36 13.11 2.35
CA ILE A 84 15.38 12.10 2.64
C ILE A 84 16.30 11.85 1.43
N ARG A 85 15.72 11.88 0.22
CA ARG A 85 16.44 11.57 -1.03
C ARG A 85 17.29 12.72 -1.58
N LYS A 86 17.35 13.86 -0.91
CA LYS A 86 18.27 14.95 -1.29
C LYS A 86 19.72 14.49 -1.17
N PRO A 87 20.67 15.08 -1.93
CA PRO A 87 22.09 14.83 -1.76
C PRO A 87 22.58 15.08 -0.32
N ALA A 88 21.99 16.04 0.38
CA ALA A 88 22.09 16.22 1.83
C ALA A 88 20.70 15.96 2.43
N PRO A 89 20.45 14.77 2.99
CA PRO A 89 19.16 14.41 3.54
C PRO A 89 18.69 15.36 4.65
N ASP A 90 17.44 15.76 4.59
CA ASP A 90 16.78 16.64 5.55
C ASP A 90 15.77 15.84 6.37
N PHE A 91 16.28 15.13 7.38
CA PHE A 91 15.44 14.29 8.23
C PHE A 91 14.45 15.08 9.08
N THR A 92 14.76 16.34 9.42
CA THR A 92 13.84 17.22 10.12
C THR A 92 12.60 17.49 9.27
N ALA A 93 12.80 17.94 8.03
CA ALA A 93 11.69 18.16 7.11
C ALA A 93 10.91 16.88 6.78
N ALA A 94 11.59 15.72 6.77
CA ALA A 94 10.93 14.43 6.58
C ALA A 94 10.00 14.09 7.75
N ARG A 95 10.46 14.27 9.00
CA ARG A 95 9.65 14.06 10.20
C ARG A 95 8.45 15.00 10.25
N GLU A 96 8.65 16.29 9.97
CA GLU A 96 7.58 17.28 9.91
C GLU A 96 6.51 16.92 8.88
N ALA A 97 6.91 16.42 7.73
CA ALA A 97 5.98 15.99 6.70
C ALA A 97 5.26 14.69 7.06
N LEU A 98 5.91 13.76 7.77
CA LEU A 98 5.31 12.48 8.15
C LEU A 98 4.35 12.61 9.33
N ARG A 99 4.59 13.53 10.26
CA ARG A 99 3.84 13.72 11.50
C ARG A 99 2.32 13.80 11.31
N PRO A 100 1.75 14.61 10.41
CA PRO A 100 0.30 14.68 10.24
C PRO A 100 -0.34 13.34 9.85
N ILE A 101 0.42 12.46 9.19
CA ILE A 101 -0.05 11.14 8.77
C ILE A 101 -0.07 10.19 9.97
N THR A 102 1.01 10.16 10.73
CA THR A 102 1.15 9.29 11.91
C THR A 102 0.22 9.70 13.05
N ASP A 103 0.08 11.00 13.32
CA ASP A 103 -0.85 11.53 14.33
C ASP A 103 -2.30 11.11 14.01
N ARG A 104 -2.72 11.26 12.76
CA ARG A 104 -4.04 10.83 12.33
C ARG A 104 -4.22 9.32 12.42
N ALA A 105 -3.17 8.55 12.16
CA ALA A 105 -3.19 7.10 12.24
C ALA A 105 -3.25 6.57 13.69
N GLY A 106 -2.99 7.42 14.68
CA GLY A 106 -3.12 7.10 16.09
C GLY A 106 -1.80 6.76 16.79
N PHE A 107 -0.67 7.10 16.17
CA PHE A 107 0.65 6.97 16.78
C PHE A 107 0.85 7.99 17.92
N ALA A 108 1.79 7.71 18.81
CA ALA A 108 2.24 8.67 19.80
C ALA A 108 2.82 9.92 19.11
N ALA A 109 2.64 11.10 19.73
CA ALA A 109 3.05 12.38 19.13
C ALA A 109 4.56 12.48 18.86
N ASP A 110 5.38 11.73 19.60
CA ASP A 110 6.83 11.64 19.46
C ASP A 110 7.30 10.48 18.57
N PHE A 111 6.37 9.73 17.96
CA PHE A 111 6.72 8.56 17.14
C PHE A 111 7.78 8.88 16.10
N VAL A 112 7.56 9.92 15.29
CA VAL A 112 8.49 10.28 14.21
C VAL A 112 9.85 10.76 14.72
N ASP A 113 9.90 11.33 15.93
CA ASP A 113 11.13 11.82 16.55
C ASP A 113 12.00 10.67 17.04
N ASN A 114 11.38 9.55 17.41
CA ASN A 114 12.04 8.34 17.88
C ASN A 114 12.53 7.44 16.74
N VAL A 115 12.17 7.72 15.48
CA VAL A 115 12.68 6.98 14.33
C VAL A 115 14.11 7.40 14.03
N ALA A 116 15.04 6.46 14.02
CA ALA A 116 16.43 6.74 13.66
C ALA A 116 16.54 7.18 12.18
N ASP A 117 17.47 8.09 11.88
CA ASP A 117 17.64 8.61 10.52
C ASP A 117 17.83 7.52 9.47
N LYS A 118 18.62 6.48 9.79
CA LYS A 118 18.85 5.33 8.91
C LYS A 118 17.57 4.54 8.57
N ASP A 119 16.58 4.58 9.44
CA ASP A 119 15.32 3.82 9.30
C ASP A 119 14.20 4.67 8.73
N MET A 120 14.43 5.99 8.60
CA MET A 120 13.39 6.94 8.21
C MET A 120 12.82 6.65 6.81
N LEU A 121 13.67 6.28 5.84
CA LEU A 121 13.22 6.00 4.48
C LEU A 121 12.27 4.79 4.43
N MET A 122 12.60 3.72 5.16
CA MET A 122 11.73 2.55 5.27
C MET A 122 10.45 2.85 6.05
N THR A 123 10.53 3.69 7.07
CA THR A 123 9.35 4.16 7.80
C THR A 123 8.41 4.91 6.87
N VAL A 124 8.92 5.83 6.03
CA VAL A 124 8.11 6.52 5.03
C VAL A 124 7.47 5.52 4.06
N PHE A 125 8.21 4.52 3.58
CA PHE A 125 7.65 3.47 2.74
C PHE A 125 6.49 2.74 3.43
N TYR A 126 6.66 2.31 4.68
CA TYR A 126 5.62 1.61 5.43
C TYR A 126 4.39 2.50 5.64
N GLN A 127 4.60 3.78 5.95
CA GLN A 127 3.50 4.72 6.10
C GLN A 127 2.78 4.99 4.77
N LYS A 128 3.49 5.05 3.64
CA LYS A 128 2.90 5.10 2.29
C LYS A 128 2.07 3.85 2.02
N TYR A 129 2.63 2.68 2.29
CA TYR A 129 1.94 1.42 2.05
C TYR A 129 0.63 1.32 2.84
N LEU A 130 0.66 1.66 4.15
CA LEU A 130 -0.52 1.65 5.02
C LEU A 130 -1.55 2.73 4.67
N GLU A 131 -1.10 3.84 4.12
CA GLU A 131 -1.97 4.96 3.76
C GLU A 131 -2.63 4.77 2.40
N LEU A 132 -1.86 4.32 1.39
CA LEU A 132 -2.24 4.33 -0.02
C LEU A 132 -2.61 2.95 -0.56
N PHE A 133 -2.60 1.90 0.27
CA PHE A 133 -2.94 0.57 -0.21
C PHE A 133 -4.31 0.54 -0.90
N GLY A 134 -4.39 -0.16 -2.02
CA GLY A 134 -5.59 -0.24 -2.84
C GLY A 134 -5.90 1.04 -3.63
N GLU A 135 -5.03 2.05 -3.62
CA GLU A 135 -5.15 3.26 -4.42
C GLU A 135 -4.09 3.25 -5.53
N ASN A 136 -4.52 3.39 -6.78
CA ASN A 136 -3.65 3.60 -7.96
C ASN A 136 -2.43 2.67 -8.11
N PHE A 137 -2.38 1.55 -7.41
CA PHE A 137 -1.23 0.64 -7.37
C PHE A 137 0.06 1.28 -6.83
N GLU A 138 -0.03 2.35 -6.06
CA GLU A 138 1.13 3.06 -5.50
C GLU A 138 2.01 2.15 -4.66
N ASP A 139 1.41 1.27 -3.86
CA ASP A 139 2.10 0.26 -3.07
C ASP A 139 3.00 -0.64 -3.93
N TRP A 140 2.52 -1.08 -5.08
CA TRP A 140 3.26 -1.95 -5.99
C TRP A 140 4.35 -1.19 -6.75
N PHE A 141 4.06 0.01 -7.25
CA PHE A 141 5.06 0.86 -7.92
C PHE A 141 6.17 1.27 -6.96
N ASP A 142 5.85 1.58 -5.72
CA ASP A 142 6.83 1.91 -4.70
C ASP A 142 7.74 0.72 -4.38
N MET A 143 7.23 -0.49 -4.29
CA MET A 143 8.08 -1.67 -4.10
C MET A 143 9.10 -1.81 -5.23
N ILE A 144 8.69 -1.64 -6.49
CA ILE A 144 9.62 -1.68 -7.62
C ILE A 144 10.64 -0.55 -7.53
N ARG A 145 10.20 0.65 -7.21
CA ARG A 145 11.04 1.85 -7.16
C ARG A 145 12.08 1.76 -6.04
N TYR A 146 11.70 1.35 -4.85
CA TYR A 146 12.64 1.17 -3.73
C TYR A 146 13.64 0.03 -3.99
N ASN A 147 13.22 -1.04 -4.65
CA ASN A 147 14.18 -2.04 -5.09
C ASN A 147 15.22 -1.46 -6.06
N LYS A 148 14.77 -0.69 -7.07
CA LYS A 148 15.68 -0.13 -8.07
C LYS A 148 16.58 0.97 -7.54
N LEU A 149 16.09 1.82 -6.66
CA LEU A 149 16.83 2.96 -6.14
C LEU A 149 17.69 2.63 -4.92
N ASP A 150 17.19 1.76 -4.06
CA ASP A 150 17.75 1.52 -2.73
C ASP A 150 18.27 0.09 -2.58
N GLY A 151 18.09 -0.76 -3.58
CA GLY A 151 18.46 -2.17 -3.52
C GLY A 151 17.60 -2.98 -2.53
N THR A 152 16.43 -2.50 -2.13
CA THR A 152 15.57 -3.18 -1.16
C THR A 152 15.16 -4.55 -1.67
N ASP A 153 15.52 -5.59 -0.96
CA ASP A 153 15.17 -6.98 -1.32
C ASP A 153 13.87 -7.42 -0.61
N TRP A 154 12.75 -7.21 -1.28
CA TRP A 154 11.44 -7.57 -0.76
C TRP A 154 11.23 -9.06 -0.57
N VAL A 155 11.97 -9.90 -1.32
CA VAL A 155 11.94 -11.35 -1.16
C VAL A 155 12.67 -11.76 0.12
N ALA A 156 13.87 -11.23 0.32
CA ALA A 156 14.64 -11.48 1.56
C ALA A 156 13.92 -10.96 2.80
N LEU A 157 13.23 -9.82 2.69
CA LEU A 157 12.39 -9.27 3.76
C LEU A 157 11.07 -10.05 3.94
N GLY A 158 10.77 -10.97 3.03
CA GLY A 158 9.58 -11.81 3.10
C GLY A 158 8.27 -11.09 2.77
N TYR A 159 8.33 -9.94 2.11
CA TYR A 159 7.14 -9.21 1.70
C TYR A 159 6.54 -9.76 0.40
N VAL A 160 7.37 -10.29 -0.49
CA VAL A 160 6.92 -11.03 -1.67
C VAL A 160 7.60 -12.40 -1.72
N ASN A 161 6.92 -13.38 -2.29
CA ASN A 161 7.48 -14.74 -2.39
C ASN A 161 8.47 -14.89 -3.55
N SER A 162 8.39 -14.00 -4.52
CA SER A 162 9.22 -14.03 -5.72
C SER A 162 9.20 -12.68 -6.42
N TRP A 163 10.30 -12.28 -7.05
CA TRP A 163 10.40 -11.09 -7.89
C TRP A 163 9.45 -11.10 -9.08
N ILE A 164 9.07 -12.28 -9.58
CA ILE A 164 8.04 -12.45 -10.62
C ILE A 164 6.72 -11.78 -10.23
N ARG A 165 6.39 -11.73 -8.93
CA ARG A 165 5.17 -11.08 -8.43
C ARG A 165 5.15 -9.57 -8.64
N LEU A 166 6.30 -8.96 -8.90
CA LEU A 166 6.43 -7.55 -9.21
C LEU A 166 6.40 -7.26 -10.73
N ALA A 167 6.31 -8.29 -11.57
CA ALA A 167 6.10 -8.15 -13.00
C ALA A 167 4.63 -8.47 -13.34
N LEU A 168 3.97 -7.57 -14.06
CA LEU A 168 2.63 -7.85 -14.56
C LEU A 168 2.74 -8.85 -15.73
N PRO A 169 1.96 -9.94 -15.71
CA PRO A 169 1.98 -10.89 -16.82
C PRO A 169 1.39 -10.27 -18.09
N ILE A 170 1.94 -10.64 -19.23
CA ILE A 170 1.35 -10.28 -20.52
C ILE A 170 -0.03 -10.95 -20.63
N PRO A 171 -1.09 -10.21 -20.97
CA PRO A 171 -2.43 -10.78 -21.10
C PRO A 171 -2.44 -11.95 -22.10
N ARG A 172 -3.10 -13.04 -21.74
CA ARG A 172 -3.20 -14.23 -22.60
C ARG A 172 -3.77 -13.91 -23.98
N SER A 173 -4.71 -12.96 -24.05
CA SER A 173 -5.27 -12.51 -25.34
C SER A 173 -4.23 -11.85 -26.26
N ALA A 174 -3.25 -11.15 -25.70
CA ALA A 174 -2.16 -10.57 -26.47
C ALA A 174 -1.20 -11.65 -26.98
N ILE A 175 -0.87 -12.64 -26.15
CA ILE A 175 -0.01 -13.77 -26.55
C ILE A 175 -0.71 -14.61 -27.62
N ALA A 176 -2.00 -14.90 -27.47
CA ALA A 176 -2.77 -15.69 -28.46
C ALA A 176 -2.87 -15.01 -29.83
N GLY A 177 -2.71 -13.70 -29.88
CA GLY A 177 -2.71 -12.94 -31.15
C GLY A 177 -1.33 -12.66 -31.75
N ASN A 178 -0.25 -13.11 -31.10
CA ASN A 178 1.11 -12.84 -31.58
C ASN A 178 2.09 -13.93 -31.11
N ASP A 179 2.44 -14.81 -32.02
CA ASP A 179 3.34 -15.96 -31.78
C ASP A 179 4.78 -15.55 -31.40
N LEU A 180 5.14 -14.30 -31.61
CA LEU A 180 6.45 -13.78 -31.22
C LEU A 180 6.51 -13.28 -29.75
N LEU A 181 5.36 -13.20 -29.08
CA LEU A 181 5.31 -12.82 -27.66
C LEU A 181 5.56 -14.02 -26.76
N VAL A 182 6.60 -13.88 -25.95
CA VAL A 182 6.90 -14.83 -24.88
C VAL A 182 6.50 -14.21 -23.56
N GLN A 183 5.80 -14.99 -22.72
CA GLN A 183 5.42 -14.53 -21.38
C GLN A 183 6.67 -14.14 -20.59
N ASN A 184 6.62 -12.96 -19.96
CA ASN A 184 7.63 -12.59 -18.99
C ASN A 184 7.61 -13.59 -17.81
N PRO A 185 8.76 -13.86 -17.21
CA PRO A 185 8.90 -14.84 -16.15
C PRO A 185 8.01 -14.54 -14.94
#